data_47dfe341fe23316660220104c615a669
#
_entry.id   47dfe341fe23316660220104c615a669
#
_cell.length_a   1.000
_cell.length_b   1.000
_cell.length_c   1.000
_cell.angle_alpha   90.00
_cell.angle_beta   90.00
_cell.angle_gamma   90.00
#
_symmetry.space_group_name_H-M   'P 1'
#
loop_
_entity.id
_entity.type
_entity.pdbx_description
1 polymer ?
#
loop_
_entity_poly.entity_id
_entity_poly.type
_entity_poly.pdbx_seq_one_letter_code
_entity_poly.pdbx_strand_id
1 'polypeptide(L)'
;MAAATSIPEALDHVGYLGRFQIIFMILYVGSAVIHGSITFQFQALSIMPKVICLSQRCKTLQENESKDTLICHLDVDEWKFDNSHFNWLTEFQLYCDNTYLKGMGTTVYFVGFMAGVSLLSSLCDKFGRRKSNISLLLGFLFATIGLHHSTSLKMVYFFRFFLGFFHSGLSVCLFTAFCEFTQPNVGAFANVLCGTAFTVGGSVSSLLAYHNRYWQDSLPPLILFQAAILLIYFVLCPETPFWLLARNRNSDAIESINFVARINRNSPLPKDYQLLHCQEEKEAGNPFRIIISNVTLRDAIMRLSFAWFTVSTCFYALQFNAGAVGDDEYSVMIWMGFLDVPARLSILYFAFRYGRKCSARWYFTVCAVSLGLCLIPSVTEMYLGTMTFKSIFVMVGHGCGGGIFSLLYTYTSEVLPTLARSTGVSMCSTVARIASILSPFVIILNQISGSLIYFISLACILTSMSLMKSIPETLNQPLPNTVAECEVLFHGKSKVESV
;
A
#
# COMPACT_ATOMS: atom_id res chain seq x y z
N MET A 1 -33.10 -27.15 -23.03
CA MET A 1 -31.74 -26.65 -23.08
C MET A 1 -31.62 -25.63 -21.99
N ALA A 2 -30.75 -25.86 -21.00
CA ALA A 2 -30.49 -24.86 -19.96
C ALA A 2 -29.89 -23.63 -20.65
N ALA A 3 -30.45 -22.46 -20.39
CA ALA A 3 -29.91 -21.23 -20.95
C ALA A 3 -28.47 -21.07 -20.46
N ALA A 4 -27.53 -20.88 -21.38
CA ALA A 4 -26.15 -20.61 -21.03
C ALA A 4 -26.09 -19.22 -20.37
N THR A 5 -25.55 -19.15 -19.15
CA THR A 5 -25.49 -17.91 -18.36
C THR A 5 -24.06 -17.48 -18.10
N SER A 6 -23.88 -16.21 -17.82
CA SER A 6 -22.56 -15.64 -17.49
C SER A 6 -22.11 -16.07 -16.08
N ILE A 7 -20.79 -16.08 -15.81
CA ILE A 7 -20.26 -16.36 -14.47
C ILE A 7 -20.84 -15.41 -13.41
N PRO A 8 -20.96 -14.08 -13.65
CA PRO A 8 -21.58 -13.18 -12.67
C PRO A 8 -23.01 -13.59 -12.30
N GLU A 9 -23.85 -13.96 -13.26
CA GLU A 9 -25.23 -14.42 -13.00
C GLU A 9 -25.24 -15.74 -12.20
N ALA A 10 -24.31 -16.66 -12.50
CA ALA A 10 -24.17 -17.91 -11.77
C ALA A 10 -23.71 -17.64 -10.31
N LEU A 11 -22.86 -16.65 -10.08
CA LEU A 11 -22.43 -16.23 -8.74
C LEU A 11 -23.55 -15.52 -7.98
N ASP A 12 -24.40 -14.74 -8.66
CA ASP A 12 -25.58 -14.13 -8.04
C ASP A 12 -26.56 -15.19 -7.53
N HIS A 13 -26.75 -16.26 -8.28
CA HIS A 13 -27.58 -17.40 -7.85
C HIS A 13 -27.06 -18.08 -6.59
N VAL A 14 -25.73 -18.22 -6.43
CA VAL A 14 -25.10 -18.84 -5.24
C VAL A 14 -24.79 -17.85 -4.12
N GLY A 15 -25.12 -16.56 -4.31
CA GLY A 15 -24.96 -15.48 -3.33
C GLY A 15 -23.59 -14.80 -3.41
N TYR A 16 -23.57 -13.60 -3.98
CA TYR A 16 -22.34 -12.79 -4.19
C TYR A 16 -21.79 -12.13 -2.91
N LEU A 17 -22.53 -12.12 -1.80
CA LEU A 17 -22.12 -11.61 -0.47
C LEU A 17 -22.49 -12.63 0.62
N GLY A 18 -22.17 -13.89 0.37
CA GLY A 18 -22.40 -14.99 1.31
C GLY A 18 -21.24 -15.18 2.31
N ARG A 19 -21.34 -16.26 3.09
CA ARG A 19 -20.32 -16.62 4.09
C ARG A 19 -18.93 -16.81 3.49
N PHE A 20 -18.86 -17.43 2.31
CA PHE A 20 -17.61 -17.65 1.61
C PHE A 20 -16.90 -16.32 1.30
N GLN A 21 -17.63 -15.36 0.74
CA GLN A 21 -17.07 -14.04 0.38
C GLN A 21 -16.64 -13.26 1.61
N ILE A 22 -17.37 -13.35 2.71
CA ILE A 22 -16.99 -12.72 3.99
C ILE A 22 -15.71 -13.37 4.54
N ILE A 23 -15.60 -14.69 4.54
CA ILE A 23 -14.38 -15.38 4.98
C ILE A 23 -13.19 -15.00 4.08
N PHE A 24 -13.40 -14.99 2.77
CA PHE A 24 -12.34 -14.61 1.84
C PHE A 24 -11.91 -13.13 2.03
N MET A 25 -12.88 -12.23 2.28
CA MET A 25 -12.57 -10.83 2.60
C MET A 25 -11.75 -10.70 3.89
N ILE A 26 -12.08 -11.47 4.94
CA ILE A 26 -11.30 -11.51 6.19
C ILE A 26 -9.88 -12.01 5.92
N LEU A 27 -9.69 -13.03 5.09
CA LEU A 27 -8.36 -13.53 4.71
C LEU A 27 -7.56 -12.47 3.92
N TYR A 28 -8.21 -11.80 2.98
CA TYR A 28 -7.59 -10.76 2.16
C TYR A 28 -7.18 -9.55 3.00
N VAL A 29 -8.09 -9.05 3.83
CA VAL A 29 -7.84 -7.93 4.75
C VAL A 29 -6.81 -8.32 5.83
N GLY A 30 -6.92 -9.52 6.41
CA GLY A 30 -5.95 -10.04 7.37
C GLY A 30 -4.54 -10.19 6.79
N SER A 31 -4.43 -10.63 5.53
CA SER A 31 -3.15 -10.65 4.81
C SER A 31 -2.56 -9.25 4.67
N ALA A 32 -3.41 -8.23 4.41
CA ALA A 32 -2.95 -6.85 4.31
C ALA A 32 -2.40 -6.29 5.64
N VAL A 33 -2.98 -6.68 6.79
CA VAL A 33 -2.42 -6.33 8.11
C VAL A 33 -0.99 -6.87 8.26
N ILE A 34 -0.76 -8.15 7.90
CA ILE A 34 0.58 -8.74 7.98
C ILE A 34 1.54 -8.04 7.03
N HIS A 35 1.11 -7.79 5.80
CA HIS A 35 1.94 -7.10 4.81
C HIS A 35 2.34 -5.69 5.28
N GLY A 36 1.40 -4.94 5.86
CA GLY A 36 1.66 -3.64 6.47
C GLY A 36 2.62 -3.74 7.66
N SER A 37 2.39 -4.72 8.56
CA SER A 37 3.25 -4.95 9.70
C SER A 37 4.70 -5.19 9.26
N ILE A 38 4.92 -6.09 8.31
CA ILE A 38 6.27 -6.41 7.79
C ILE A 38 6.88 -5.22 7.04
N THR A 39 6.08 -4.46 6.28
CA THR A 39 6.59 -3.30 5.54
C THR A 39 7.16 -2.23 6.48
N PHE A 40 6.41 -1.88 7.54
CA PHE A 40 6.77 -0.81 8.47
C PHE A 40 7.61 -1.29 9.67
N GLN A 41 7.80 -2.60 9.83
CA GLN A 41 8.56 -3.17 10.94
C GLN A 41 10.00 -2.64 11.01
N PHE A 42 10.66 -2.47 9.86
CA PHE A 42 12.04 -1.98 9.83
C PHE A 42 12.17 -0.61 10.48
N GLN A 43 11.19 0.25 10.27
CA GLN A 43 11.15 1.57 10.88
C GLN A 43 10.95 1.48 12.39
N ALA A 44 9.95 0.74 12.85
CA ALA A 44 9.66 0.59 14.27
C ALA A 44 10.83 -0.05 15.04
N LEU A 45 11.55 -0.99 14.41
CA LEU A 45 12.72 -1.66 14.99
C LEU A 45 14.04 -0.89 14.80
N SER A 46 14.02 0.26 14.12
CA SER A 46 15.19 1.13 13.94
C SER A 46 15.08 2.45 14.72
N ILE A 47 14.17 2.52 15.67
CA ILE A 47 14.05 3.65 16.61
C ILE A 47 15.26 3.66 17.53
N MET A 48 15.83 4.85 17.77
CA MET A 48 16.96 4.99 18.69
C MET A 48 16.49 4.86 20.13
N PRO A 49 17.04 3.90 20.92
CA PRO A 49 16.74 3.79 22.35
C PRO A 49 17.22 5.04 23.11
N LYS A 50 16.78 5.19 24.34
CA LYS A 50 17.27 6.27 25.21
C LYS A 50 18.75 6.12 25.45
N VAL A 51 19.49 7.23 25.30
CA VAL A 51 20.91 7.31 25.59
C VAL A 51 21.09 7.71 27.04
N ILE A 52 21.85 6.91 27.79
CA ILE A 52 22.25 7.18 29.19
C ILE A 52 23.66 7.74 29.17
N CYS A 53 23.80 8.99 29.55
CA CYS A 53 25.11 9.65 29.69
C CYS A 53 25.88 9.13 30.93
N LEU A 54 27.11 8.71 30.71
CA LEU A 54 28.03 8.26 31.77
C LEU A 54 29.01 9.39 32.11
N SER A 55 29.39 10.26 31.19
CA SER A 55 30.32 11.38 31.37
C SER A 55 29.60 12.71 31.55
N GLN A 56 30.29 13.69 32.17
CA GLN A 56 29.75 15.06 32.27
C GLN A 56 29.69 15.74 30.90
N ARG A 57 30.63 15.42 30.02
CA ARG A 57 30.66 15.92 28.61
C ARG A 57 29.40 15.50 27.85
N CYS A 58 28.99 14.23 28.00
CA CYS A 58 27.76 13.71 27.41
C CYS A 58 26.54 14.51 27.90
N LYS A 59 26.39 14.77 29.20
CA LYS A 59 25.27 15.50 29.79
C LYS A 59 25.17 16.93 29.24
N THR A 60 26.29 17.62 29.08
CA THR A 60 26.34 18.98 28.53
C THR A 60 25.95 19.03 27.07
N LEU A 61 26.39 18.05 26.26
CA LEU A 61 26.04 17.96 24.84
C LEU A 61 24.59 17.53 24.64
N GLN A 62 24.03 16.71 25.52
CA GLN A 62 22.63 16.23 25.46
C GLN A 62 21.60 17.38 25.56
N GLU A 63 21.94 18.51 26.17
CA GLU A 63 21.07 19.70 26.24
C GLU A 63 20.98 20.45 24.91
N ASN A 64 21.99 20.31 24.03
CA ASN A 64 22.13 21.11 22.81
C ASN A 64 22.01 20.30 21.50
N GLU A 65 22.15 18.97 21.56
CA GLU A 65 22.22 18.12 20.37
C GLU A 65 21.07 17.08 20.34
N SER A 66 20.68 16.66 19.13
CA SER A 66 19.76 15.54 18.96
C SER A 66 20.42 14.21 19.36
N LYS A 67 19.62 13.22 19.77
CA LYS A 67 20.13 11.90 20.15
C LYS A 67 21.03 11.27 19.08
N ASP A 68 20.67 11.45 17.80
CA ASP A 68 21.38 10.85 16.65
C ASP A 68 22.76 11.46 16.44
N THR A 69 22.95 12.78 16.71
CA THR A 69 24.23 13.47 16.56
C THR A 69 25.11 13.34 17.80
N LEU A 70 24.48 13.33 18.97
CA LEU A 70 25.14 13.25 20.27
C LEU A 70 26.12 12.06 20.36
N ILE A 71 25.65 10.85 20.04
CA ILE A 71 26.45 9.62 20.16
C ILE A 71 27.62 9.57 19.16
N CYS A 72 27.56 10.34 18.09
CA CYS A 72 28.61 10.36 17.08
C CYS A 72 29.80 11.27 17.47
N HIS A 73 29.60 12.16 18.43
CA HIS A 73 30.63 13.07 18.95
C HIS A 73 31.26 12.60 20.27
N LEU A 74 30.82 11.44 20.79
CA LEU A 74 31.23 10.89 22.07
C LEU A 74 32.00 9.57 21.90
N ASP A 75 32.94 9.33 22.80
CA ASP A 75 33.61 8.02 22.89
C ASP A 75 32.67 6.97 23.46
N VAL A 76 32.88 5.70 23.08
CA VAL A 76 32.01 4.56 23.44
C VAL A 76 31.82 4.41 24.96
N ASP A 77 32.82 4.82 25.74
CA ASP A 77 32.81 4.74 27.21
C ASP A 77 32.03 5.87 27.88
N GLU A 78 31.66 6.91 27.15
CA GLU A 78 30.98 8.09 27.70
C GLU A 78 29.47 7.96 27.78
N TRP A 79 28.90 6.98 27.08
CA TRP A 79 27.44 6.75 26.97
C TRP A 79 27.10 5.28 26.85
N LYS A 80 25.81 4.93 27.07
CA LYS A 80 25.28 3.61 26.78
C LYS A 80 23.80 3.73 26.40
N PHE A 81 23.31 2.76 25.62
CA PHE A 81 21.87 2.65 25.42
C PHE A 81 21.17 2.12 26.67
N ASP A 82 19.94 2.56 26.88
CA ASP A 82 19.05 1.91 27.83
C ASP A 82 18.75 0.48 27.35
N ASN A 83 18.91 -0.49 28.25
CA ASN A 83 18.72 -1.93 27.97
C ASN A 83 17.23 -2.31 27.82
N SER A 84 16.33 -1.35 27.64
CA SER A 84 14.91 -1.60 27.49
C SER A 84 14.58 -2.35 26.18
N HIS A 85 15.29 -2.03 25.10
CA HIS A 85 15.03 -2.60 23.78
C HIS A 85 16.31 -2.95 23.02
N PHE A 86 16.38 -4.21 22.53
CA PHE A 86 17.39 -4.68 21.59
C PHE A 86 16.79 -4.75 20.20
N ASN A 87 17.01 -3.72 19.43
CA ASN A 87 16.47 -3.57 18.08
C ASN A 87 17.57 -3.62 17.02
N TRP A 88 17.20 -3.50 15.74
CA TRP A 88 18.16 -3.56 14.64
C TRP A 88 19.20 -2.44 14.66
N LEU A 89 18.83 -1.26 15.17
CA LEU A 89 19.77 -0.14 15.29
C LEU A 89 20.90 -0.47 16.25
N THR A 90 20.59 -1.06 17.40
CA THR A 90 21.60 -1.42 18.41
C THR A 90 22.39 -2.66 18.03
N GLU A 91 21.74 -3.71 17.51
CA GLU A 91 22.37 -4.98 17.15
C GLU A 91 23.33 -4.85 15.97
N PHE A 92 22.93 -4.11 14.92
CA PHE A 92 23.72 -3.94 13.70
C PHE A 92 24.46 -2.60 13.63
N GLN A 93 24.46 -1.82 14.71
CA GLN A 93 25.14 -0.51 14.81
C GLN A 93 24.78 0.44 13.67
N LEU A 94 23.46 0.62 13.42
CA LEU A 94 22.93 1.44 12.34
C LEU A 94 22.85 2.93 12.70
N TYR A 95 23.90 3.49 13.28
CA TYR A 95 24.01 4.88 13.69
C TYR A 95 25.34 5.50 13.21
N CYS A 96 25.48 6.79 13.32
CA CYS A 96 26.63 7.55 12.86
C CYS A 96 26.95 7.29 11.38
N ASP A 97 28.14 6.83 11.04
CA ASP A 97 28.58 6.56 9.66
C ASP A 97 27.71 5.52 8.94
N ASN A 98 27.02 4.65 9.71
CA ASN A 98 26.18 3.59 9.18
C ASN A 98 24.70 3.98 9.04
N THR A 99 24.32 5.24 9.29
CA THR A 99 22.91 5.69 9.26
C THR A 99 22.23 5.45 7.91
N TYR A 100 22.97 5.52 6.79
CA TYR A 100 22.43 5.23 5.47
C TYR A 100 21.93 3.78 5.32
N LEU A 101 22.50 2.83 6.07
CA LEU A 101 22.05 1.44 6.11
C LEU A 101 20.65 1.31 6.72
N LYS A 102 20.25 2.25 7.60
CA LYS A 102 18.91 2.32 8.17
C LYS A 102 17.83 2.49 7.06
N GLY A 103 18.12 3.22 5.98
CA GLY A 103 17.21 3.35 4.84
C GLY A 103 17.20 2.13 3.91
N MET A 104 18.36 1.47 3.78
CA MET A 104 18.56 0.36 2.84
C MET A 104 17.61 -0.82 3.07
N GLY A 105 17.27 -1.14 4.33
CA GLY A 105 16.39 -2.27 4.62
C GLY A 105 14.97 -2.12 4.04
N THR A 106 14.45 -0.90 4.00
CA THR A 106 13.16 -0.60 3.37
C THR A 106 13.29 -0.50 1.85
N THR A 107 14.37 0.10 1.37
CA THR A 107 14.68 0.17 -0.07
C THR A 107 14.76 -1.23 -0.69
N VAL A 108 15.50 -2.14 -0.08
CA VAL A 108 15.65 -3.54 -0.54
C VAL A 108 14.30 -4.25 -0.60
N TYR A 109 13.43 -4.01 0.38
CA TYR A 109 12.06 -4.54 0.38
C TYR A 109 11.26 -4.03 -0.83
N PHE A 110 11.28 -2.73 -1.13
CA PHE A 110 10.55 -2.16 -2.28
C PHE A 110 11.16 -2.54 -3.62
N VAL A 111 12.48 -2.77 -3.70
CA VAL A 111 13.12 -3.34 -4.89
C VAL A 111 12.63 -4.77 -5.12
N GLY A 112 12.56 -5.59 -4.06
CA GLY A 112 11.93 -6.90 -4.12
C GLY A 112 10.47 -6.84 -4.57
N PHE A 113 9.71 -5.89 -4.03
CA PHE A 113 8.31 -5.67 -4.41
C PHE A 113 8.17 -5.35 -5.91
N MET A 114 9.00 -4.47 -6.43
CA MET A 114 8.97 -4.09 -7.85
C MET A 114 9.34 -5.27 -8.77
N ALA A 115 10.35 -6.06 -8.40
CA ALA A 115 10.71 -7.29 -9.10
C ALA A 115 9.56 -8.31 -9.09
N GLY A 116 8.90 -8.49 -7.93
CA GLY A 116 7.80 -9.42 -7.77
C GLY A 116 6.57 -9.05 -8.59
N VAL A 117 6.16 -7.77 -8.64
CA VAL A 117 5.03 -7.33 -9.49
C VAL A 117 5.29 -7.70 -10.95
N SER A 118 6.51 -7.50 -11.44
CA SER A 118 6.85 -7.75 -12.85
C SER A 118 6.86 -9.24 -13.20
N LEU A 119 7.27 -10.11 -12.28
CA LEU A 119 7.47 -11.54 -12.56
C LEU A 119 6.28 -12.39 -12.12
N LEU A 120 5.70 -12.13 -10.94
CA LEU A 120 4.72 -13.03 -10.31
C LEU A 120 3.31 -12.85 -10.83
N SER A 121 2.93 -11.65 -11.30
CA SER A 121 1.59 -11.42 -11.88
C SER A 121 1.31 -12.34 -13.06
N SER A 122 2.25 -12.48 -13.99
CA SER A 122 2.13 -13.37 -15.14
C SER A 122 2.08 -14.86 -14.76
N LEU A 123 2.74 -15.24 -13.65
CA LEU A 123 2.69 -16.61 -13.14
C LEU A 123 1.31 -16.96 -12.57
N CYS A 124 0.64 -16.02 -11.93
CA CYS A 124 -0.71 -16.21 -11.42
C CYS A 124 -1.73 -16.51 -12.54
N ASP A 125 -1.59 -15.87 -13.69
CA ASP A 125 -2.44 -16.14 -14.85
C ASP A 125 -2.13 -17.50 -15.50
N LYS A 126 -0.86 -17.93 -15.45
CA LYS A 126 -0.44 -19.20 -16.04
C LYS A 126 -0.83 -20.42 -15.21
N PHE A 127 -0.63 -20.38 -13.90
CA PHE A 127 -0.77 -21.55 -13.01
C PHE A 127 -2.11 -21.62 -12.26
N GLY A 128 -2.92 -20.55 -12.32
CA GLY A 128 -4.17 -20.42 -11.59
C GLY A 128 -3.99 -19.66 -10.28
N ARG A 129 -5.11 -19.13 -9.78
CA ARG A 129 -5.10 -18.25 -8.61
C ARG A 129 -4.83 -19.01 -7.32
N ARG A 130 -5.46 -20.18 -7.15
CA ARG A 130 -5.32 -21.01 -5.94
C ARG A 130 -3.88 -21.47 -5.72
N LYS A 131 -3.29 -22.11 -6.73
CA LYS A 131 -1.93 -22.65 -6.63
C LYS A 131 -0.91 -21.53 -6.43
N SER A 132 -1.04 -20.44 -7.16
CA SER A 132 -0.16 -19.29 -7.05
C SER A 132 -0.25 -18.66 -5.66
N ASN A 133 -1.44 -18.39 -5.13
CA ASN A 133 -1.60 -17.81 -3.80
C ASN A 133 -1.02 -18.72 -2.69
N ILE A 134 -1.23 -20.03 -2.76
CA ILE A 134 -0.65 -20.97 -1.79
C ILE A 134 0.89 -20.91 -1.85
N SER A 135 1.48 -20.97 -3.04
CA SER A 135 2.94 -20.90 -3.22
C SER A 135 3.52 -19.58 -2.73
N LEU A 136 2.83 -18.46 -3.00
CA LEU A 136 3.24 -17.14 -2.57
C LEU A 136 3.11 -16.94 -1.06
N LEU A 137 2.01 -17.46 -0.43
CA LEU A 137 1.84 -17.46 1.03
C LEU A 137 2.91 -18.31 1.73
N LEU A 138 3.25 -19.47 1.17
CA LEU A 138 4.34 -20.31 1.66
C LEU A 138 5.70 -19.60 1.56
N GLY A 139 5.99 -18.98 0.41
CA GLY A 139 7.23 -18.24 0.19
C GLY A 139 7.37 -17.04 1.14
N PHE A 140 6.27 -16.31 1.34
CA PHE A 140 6.25 -15.18 2.28
C PHE A 140 6.42 -15.67 3.73
N LEU A 141 5.75 -16.75 4.13
CA LEU A 141 5.92 -17.38 5.45
C LEU A 141 7.37 -17.83 5.68
N PHE A 142 7.95 -18.53 4.71
CA PHE A 142 9.36 -18.95 4.77
C PHE A 142 10.30 -17.75 4.92
N ALA A 143 10.08 -16.68 4.17
CA ALA A 143 10.89 -15.48 4.27
C ALA A 143 10.72 -14.77 5.63
N THR A 144 9.52 -14.79 6.23
CA THR A 144 9.28 -14.25 7.59
C THR A 144 9.99 -15.08 8.67
N ILE A 145 9.94 -16.41 8.55
CA ILE A 145 10.69 -17.32 9.45
C ILE A 145 12.20 -17.10 9.28
N GLY A 146 12.68 -16.96 8.05
CA GLY A 146 14.10 -16.67 7.77
C GLY A 146 14.54 -15.33 8.35
N LEU A 147 13.69 -14.31 8.30
CA LEU A 147 13.94 -13.02 8.94
C LEU A 147 14.05 -13.16 10.46
N HIS A 148 13.17 -13.95 11.10
CA HIS A 148 13.21 -14.21 12.54
C HIS A 148 14.54 -14.83 13.01
N HIS A 149 15.11 -15.74 12.21
CA HIS A 149 16.38 -16.40 12.51
C HIS A 149 17.63 -15.67 11.97
N SER A 150 17.45 -14.44 11.46
CA SER A 150 18.58 -13.69 10.91
C SER A 150 19.52 -13.20 12.00
N THR A 151 20.81 -13.51 11.85
CA THR A 151 21.89 -13.13 12.77
C THR A 151 22.84 -12.07 12.20
N SER A 152 22.64 -11.67 10.95
CA SER A 152 23.45 -10.65 10.28
C SER A 152 22.60 -9.72 9.43
N LEU A 153 23.06 -8.47 9.28
CA LEU A 153 22.39 -7.47 8.46
C LEU A 153 22.20 -7.93 6.99
N LYS A 154 23.16 -8.68 6.45
CA LYS A 154 23.07 -9.26 5.10
C LYS A 154 21.92 -10.24 4.98
N MET A 155 21.70 -11.10 5.99
CA MET A 155 20.54 -12.03 6.03
C MET A 155 19.24 -11.26 6.16
N VAL A 156 19.18 -10.23 7.00
CA VAL A 156 18.01 -9.35 7.12
C VAL A 156 17.65 -8.77 5.76
N TYR A 157 18.61 -8.20 5.01
CA TYR A 157 18.34 -7.63 3.70
C TYR A 157 17.93 -8.70 2.66
N PHE A 158 18.53 -9.87 2.71
CA PHE A 158 18.16 -10.99 1.83
C PHE A 158 16.67 -11.37 2.03
N PHE A 159 16.26 -11.63 3.27
CA PHE A 159 14.87 -11.98 3.54
C PHE A 159 13.90 -10.80 3.31
N ARG A 160 14.32 -9.57 3.57
CA ARG A 160 13.55 -8.36 3.25
C ARG A 160 13.25 -8.24 1.76
N PHE A 161 14.20 -8.56 0.88
CA PHE A 161 13.97 -8.61 -0.55
C PHE A 161 12.87 -9.62 -0.91
N PHE A 162 12.96 -10.84 -0.40
CA PHE A 162 11.97 -11.88 -0.69
C PHE A 162 10.59 -11.58 -0.06
N LEU A 163 10.55 -10.95 1.09
CA LEU A 163 9.30 -10.47 1.68
C LEU A 163 8.61 -9.46 0.76
N GLY A 164 9.33 -8.48 0.23
CA GLY A 164 8.79 -7.57 -0.77
C GLY A 164 8.34 -8.29 -2.04
N PHE A 165 9.16 -9.20 -2.55
CA PHE A 165 8.91 -9.99 -3.74
C PHE A 165 7.59 -10.80 -3.64
N PHE A 166 7.43 -11.59 -2.59
CA PHE A 166 6.21 -12.38 -2.40
C PHE A 166 5.00 -11.52 -2.04
N HIS A 167 5.18 -10.43 -1.28
CA HIS A 167 4.08 -9.50 -0.96
C HIS A 167 3.45 -8.93 -2.22
N SER A 168 4.25 -8.52 -3.19
CA SER A 168 3.73 -7.92 -4.42
C SER A 168 2.89 -8.90 -5.23
N GLY A 169 3.34 -10.15 -5.37
CA GLY A 169 2.59 -11.22 -6.03
C GLY A 169 1.27 -11.52 -5.30
N LEU A 170 1.32 -11.62 -3.96
CA LEU A 170 0.14 -11.86 -3.11
C LEU A 170 -0.89 -10.73 -3.25
N SER A 171 -0.47 -9.47 -3.20
CA SER A 171 -1.39 -8.34 -3.28
C SER A 171 -2.19 -8.32 -4.58
N VAL A 172 -1.57 -8.70 -5.70
CA VAL A 172 -2.25 -8.80 -7.00
C VAL A 172 -3.10 -10.06 -7.08
N CYS A 173 -2.51 -11.23 -6.79
CA CYS A 173 -3.17 -12.51 -7.02
C CYS A 173 -4.35 -12.76 -6.05
N LEU A 174 -4.24 -12.37 -4.77
CA LEU A 174 -5.35 -12.47 -3.81
C LEU A 174 -6.48 -11.50 -4.18
N PHE A 175 -6.16 -10.28 -4.58
CA PHE A 175 -7.17 -9.32 -5.01
C PHE A 175 -7.92 -9.80 -6.26
N THR A 176 -7.19 -10.27 -7.28
CA THR A 176 -7.81 -10.83 -8.49
C THR A 176 -8.70 -12.02 -8.15
N ALA A 177 -8.21 -12.97 -7.34
CA ALA A 177 -9.00 -14.11 -6.91
C ALA A 177 -10.27 -13.68 -6.15
N PHE A 178 -10.17 -12.66 -5.29
CA PHE A 178 -11.32 -12.12 -4.57
C PHE A 178 -12.35 -11.50 -5.53
N CYS A 179 -11.90 -10.67 -6.48
CA CYS A 179 -12.77 -10.04 -7.48
C CYS A 179 -13.48 -11.06 -8.39
N GLU A 180 -12.80 -12.19 -8.70
CA GLU A 180 -13.38 -13.27 -9.51
C GLU A 180 -14.47 -14.08 -8.78
N PHE A 181 -14.65 -13.89 -7.47
CA PHE A 181 -15.74 -14.50 -6.66
C PHE A 181 -16.78 -13.48 -6.17
N THR A 182 -16.64 -12.20 -6.51
CA THR A 182 -17.49 -11.12 -5.99
C THR A 182 -17.95 -10.17 -7.10
N GLN A 183 -18.93 -9.33 -6.79
CA GLN A 183 -19.32 -8.24 -7.69
C GLN A 183 -18.28 -7.10 -7.65
N PRO A 184 -18.16 -6.30 -8.74
CA PRO A 184 -17.18 -5.20 -8.84
C PRO A 184 -17.25 -4.19 -7.68
N ASN A 185 -18.47 -3.84 -7.22
CA ASN A 185 -18.66 -2.91 -6.10
C ASN A 185 -18.07 -3.46 -4.79
N VAL A 186 -18.22 -4.76 -4.55
CA VAL A 186 -17.65 -5.44 -3.36
C VAL A 186 -16.13 -5.47 -3.46
N GLY A 187 -15.59 -5.71 -4.66
CA GLY A 187 -14.15 -5.67 -4.93
C GLY A 187 -13.53 -4.29 -4.65
N ALA A 188 -14.19 -3.22 -5.10
CA ALA A 188 -13.75 -1.85 -4.84
C ALA A 188 -13.74 -1.52 -3.34
N PHE A 189 -14.78 -1.89 -2.60
CA PHE A 189 -14.86 -1.72 -1.16
C PHE A 189 -13.77 -2.51 -0.43
N ALA A 190 -13.57 -3.78 -0.82
CA ALA A 190 -12.53 -4.64 -0.24
C ALA A 190 -11.12 -4.07 -0.46
N ASN A 191 -10.85 -3.45 -1.61
CA ASN A 191 -9.57 -2.80 -1.89
C ASN A 191 -9.28 -1.64 -0.93
N VAL A 192 -10.29 -0.83 -0.59
CA VAL A 192 -10.13 0.26 0.38
C VAL A 192 -9.93 -0.29 1.79
N LEU A 193 -10.68 -1.34 2.17
CA LEU A 193 -10.44 -2.02 3.45
C LEU A 193 -9.04 -2.62 3.53
N CYS A 194 -8.53 -3.19 2.43
CA CYS A 194 -7.18 -3.70 2.34
C CYS A 194 -6.13 -2.59 2.55
N GLY A 195 -6.30 -1.44 1.89
CA GLY A 195 -5.43 -0.28 2.10
C GLY A 195 -5.45 0.22 3.55
N THR A 196 -6.63 0.25 4.17
CA THR A 196 -6.81 0.60 5.58
C THR A 196 -6.12 -0.42 6.50
N ALA A 197 -6.33 -1.71 6.24
CA ALA A 197 -5.70 -2.79 7.00
C ALA A 197 -4.17 -2.79 6.90
N PHE A 198 -3.63 -2.41 5.73
CA PHE A 198 -2.19 -2.26 5.52
C PHE A 198 -1.58 -1.20 6.46
N THR A 199 -2.23 -0.06 6.64
CA THR A 199 -1.73 0.99 7.55
C THR A 199 -1.93 0.63 9.02
N VAL A 200 -3.05 -0.01 9.38
CA VAL A 200 -3.26 -0.61 10.71
C VAL A 200 -2.16 -1.64 11.02
N GLY A 201 -1.71 -2.40 10.02
CA GLY A 201 -0.57 -3.30 10.15
C GLY A 201 0.71 -2.58 10.61
N GLY A 202 0.95 -1.36 10.13
CA GLY A 202 2.04 -0.51 10.62
C GLY A 202 1.92 -0.20 12.11
N SER A 203 0.72 0.13 12.60
CA SER A 203 0.45 0.32 14.03
C SER A 203 0.69 -0.97 14.83
N VAL A 204 0.25 -2.12 14.31
CA VAL A 204 0.49 -3.43 14.93
C VAL A 204 2.00 -3.71 15.06
N SER A 205 2.77 -3.42 14.02
CA SER A 205 4.23 -3.56 14.05
C SER A 205 4.87 -2.68 15.13
N SER A 206 4.45 -1.41 15.22
CA SER A 206 4.96 -0.46 16.23
C SER A 206 4.57 -0.89 17.65
N LEU A 207 3.36 -1.41 17.83
CA LEU A 207 2.89 -1.94 19.11
C LEU A 207 3.69 -3.18 19.52
N LEU A 208 3.94 -4.10 18.58
CA LEU A 208 4.79 -5.28 18.85
C LEU A 208 6.23 -4.88 19.19
N ALA A 209 6.79 -3.89 18.48
CA ALA A 209 8.13 -3.37 18.77
C ALA A 209 8.22 -2.68 20.14
N TYR A 210 7.15 -1.99 20.55
CA TYR A 210 7.07 -1.32 21.87
C TYR A 210 7.03 -2.32 23.04
N HIS A 211 6.25 -3.42 22.88
CA HIS A 211 6.08 -4.40 23.98
C HIS A 211 7.21 -5.43 24.07
N ASN A 212 7.92 -5.71 22.98
CA ASN A 212 8.93 -6.74 22.95
C ASN A 212 10.32 -6.14 23.17
N ARG A 213 11.09 -6.73 24.09
CA ARG A 213 12.46 -6.31 24.39
C ARG A 213 13.42 -6.63 23.22
N TYR A 214 13.25 -7.81 22.60
CA TYR A 214 14.06 -8.25 21.46
C TYR A 214 13.22 -8.15 20.19
N TRP A 215 13.83 -7.66 19.13
CA TRP A 215 13.12 -7.47 17.85
C TRP A 215 12.59 -8.78 17.25
N GLN A 216 13.33 -9.91 17.49
CA GLN A 216 12.91 -11.23 17.04
C GLN A 216 11.55 -11.62 17.63
N ASP A 217 11.24 -11.25 18.87
CA ASP A 217 10.01 -11.61 19.57
C ASP A 217 8.77 -10.92 18.98
N SER A 218 8.96 -9.90 18.14
CA SER A 218 7.88 -9.24 17.41
C SER A 218 7.37 -10.04 16.21
N LEU A 219 8.13 -11.04 15.72
CA LEU A 219 7.79 -11.81 14.51
C LEU A 219 6.90 -13.03 14.75
N PRO A 220 7.04 -13.83 15.84
CA PRO A 220 6.24 -15.03 16.08
C PRO A 220 4.72 -14.81 15.99
N PRO A 221 4.12 -13.73 16.54
CA PRO A 221 2.68 -13.48 16.38
C PRO A 221 2.29 -13.32 14.91
N LEU A 222 3.12 -12.65 14.11
CA LEU A 222 2.87 -12.46 12.67
C LEU A 222 3.02 -13.77 11.89
N ILE A 223 4.00 -14.60 12.24
CA ILE A 223 4.22 -15.94 11.66
C ILE A 223 3.00 -16.83 11.93
N LEU A 224 2.51 -16.88 13.17
CA LEU A 224 1.34 -17.68 13.54
C LEU A 224 0.07 -17.21 12.80
N PHE A 225 -0.16 -15.91 12.74
CA PHE A 225 -1.31 -15.35 12.03
C PHE A 225 -1.24 -15.64 10.52
N GLN A 226 -0.06 -15.53 9.93
CA GLN A 226 0.16 -15.86 8.52
C GLN A 226 -0.02 -17.35 8.23
N ALA A 227 0.47 -18.23 9.10
CA ALA A 227 0.27 -19.67 8.99
C ALA A 227 -1.23 -20.04 9.07
N ALA A 228 -2.00 -19.36 9.94
CA ALA A 228 -3.44 -19.51 10.02
C ALA A 228 -4.14 -19.08 8.71
N ILE A 229 -3.76 -17.93 8.14
CA ILE A 229 -4.29 -17.48 6.83
C ILE A 229 -3.98 -18.50 5.74
N LEU A 230 -2.75 -19.00 5.67
CA LEU A 230 -2.35 -20.01 4.69
C LEU A 230 -3.20 -21.28 4.84
N LEU A 231 -3.38 -21.79 6.07
CA LEU A 231 -4.16 -22.99 6.34
C LEU A 231 -5.63 -22.80 5.93
N ILE A 232 -6.25 -21.69 6.32
CA ILE A 232 -7.64 -21.39 5.99
C ILE A 232 -7.79 -21.23 4.47
N TYR A 233 -6.86 -20.52 3.80
CA TYR A 233 -6.89 -20.37 2.35
C TYR A 233 -6.75 -21.71 1.64
N PHE A 234 -5.84 -22.58 2.09
CA PHE A 234 -5.61 -23.90 1.53
C PHE A 234 -6.89 -24.79 1.58
N VAL A 235 -7.62 -24.71 2.71
CA VAL A 235 -8.81 -25.53 2.94
C VAL A 235 -10.06 -24.97 2.25
N LEU A 236 -10.25 -23.64 2.31
CA LEU A 236 -11.54 -23.01 1.95
C LEU A 236 -11.55 -22.33 0.58
N CYS A 237 -10.42 -22.04 -0.03
CA CYS A 237 -10.41 -21.31 -1.31
C CYS A 237 -10.21 -22.27 -2.48
N PRO A 238 -11.24 -22.50 -3.32
CA PRO A 238 -11.12 -23.28 -4.55
C PRO A 238 -10.39 -22.47 -5.63
N GLU A 239 -10.14 -23.10 -6.79
CA GLU A 239 -9.68 -22.34 -7.97
C GLU A 239 -10.81 -21.49 -8.54
N THR A 240 -10.47 -20.34 -9.10
CA THR A 240 -11.50 -19.38 -9.54
C THR A 240 -12.24 -19.84 -10.81
N PRO A 241 -13.56 -19.63 -10.89
CA PRO A 241 -14.37 -20.06 -12.03
C PRO A 241 -13.93 -19.41 -13.33
N PHE A 242 -13.54 -18.14 -13.30
CA PHE A 242 -13.07 -17.40 -14.48
C PHE A 242 -11.81 -18.03 -15.09
N TRP A 243 -10.83 -18.40 -14.26
CA TRP A 243 -9.61 -19.04 -14.74
C TRP A 243 -9.87 -20.43 -15.29
N LEU A 244 -10.74 -21.21 -14.64
CA LEU A 244 -11.11 -22.56 -15.09
C LEU A 244 -11.83 -22.52 -16.43
N LEU A 245 -12.77 -21.59 -16.60
CA LEU A 245 -13.50 -21.41 -17.84
C LEU A 245 -12.56 -20.96 -18.99
N ALA A 246 -11.63 -20.02 -18.71
CA ALA A 246 -10.62 -19.59 -19.69
C ALA A 246 -9.70 -20.73 -20.17
N ARG A 247 -9.65 -21.85 -19.44
CA ARG A 247 -8.93 -23.08 -19.78
C ARG A 247 -9.83 -24.18 -20.35
N ASN A 248 -11.09 -23.86 -20.73
CA ASN A 248 -12.10 -24.79 -21.23
C ASN A 248 -12.47 -25.92 -20.24
N ARG A 249 -12.35 -25.68 -18.92
CA ARG A 249 -12.64 -26.61 -17.84
C ARG A 249 -13.98 -26.28 -17.20
N ASN A 250 -15.09 -26.37 -17.99
CA ASN A 250 -16.42 -25.96 -17.56
C ASN A 250 -16.94 -26.79 -16.35
N SER A 251 -16.70 -28.11 -16.33
CA SER A 251 -17.10 -28.97 -15.20
C SER A 251 -16.47 -28.52 -13.88
N ASP A 252 -15.20 -28.19 -13.90
CA ASP A 252 -14.45 -27.77 -12.72
C ASP A 252 -14.87 -26.36 -12.27
N ALA A 253 -15.22 -25.47 -13.24
CA ALA A 253 -15.77 -24.15 -12.92
C ALA A 253 -17.11 -24.26 -12.18
N ILE A 254 -18.01 -25.15 -12.64
CA ILE A 254 -19.29 -25.44 -11.96
C ILE A 254 -19.04 -26.06 -10.58
N GLU A 255 -18.08 -26.96 -10.44
CA GLU A 255 -17.73 -27.54 -9.15
C GLU A 255 -17.22 -26.48 -8.16
N SER A 256 -16.40 -25.53 -8.64
CA SER A 256 -15.92 -24.39 -7.87
C SER A 256 -17.07 -23.50 -7.40
N ILE A 257 -18.02 -23.16 -8.28
CA ILE A 257 -19.22 -22.38 -7.93
C ILE A 257 -20.09 -23.17 -6.92
N ASN A 258 -20.26 -24.47 -7.12
CA ASN A 258 -21.03 -25.33 -6.22
C ASN A 258 -20.36 -25.50 -4.85
N PHE A 259 -19.03 -25.43 -4.78
CA PHE A 259 -18.31 -25.36 -3.51
C PHE A 259 -18.67 -24.08 -2.73
N VAL A 260 -18.71 -22.94 -3.42
CA VAL A 260 -19.15 -21.64 -2.85
C VAL A 260 -20.61 -21.73 -2.39
N ALA A 261 -21.51 -22.30 -3.23
CA ALA A 261 -22.92 -22.50 -2.89
C ALA A 261 -23.09 -23.28 -1.58
N ARG A 262 -22.34 -24.38 -1.41
CA ARG A 262 -22.37 -25.19 -0.18
C ARG A 262 -22.00 -24.41 1.07
N ILE A 263 -20.93 -23.57 1.00
CA ILE A 263 -20.52 -22.73 2.14
C ILE A 263 -21.58 -21.67 2.43
N ASN A 264 -22.16 -21.08 1.38
CA ASN A 264 -23.20 -20.06 1.48
C ASN A 264 -24.57 -20.62 1.88
N ARG A 265 -24.73 -21.98 1.86
CA ARG A 265 -26.00 -22.70 2.09
C ARG A 265 -27.07 -22.37 1.05
N ASN A 266 -26.67 -22.13 -0.18
CA ASN A 266 -27.54 -21.90 -1.33
C ASN A 266 -27.64 -23.17 -2.19
N SER A 267 -28.65 -23.24 -3.08
CA SER A 267 -28.83 -24.36 -3.98
C SER A 267 -27.66 -24.44 -5.00
N PRO A 268 -27.12 -25.67 -5.22
CA PRO A 268 -26.05 -25.82 -6.20
C PRO A 268 -26.59 -25.71 -7.63
N LEU A 269 -25.74 -25.32 -8.55
CA LEU A 269 -26.03 -25.35 -9.97
C LEU A 269 -26.11 -26.82 -10.48
N PRO A 270 -26.98 -27.14 -11.45
CA PRO A 270 -27.00 -28.43 -12.12
C PRO A 270 -25.65 -28.78 -12.77
N LYS A 271 -25.29 -30.06 -12.81
CA LYS A 271 -24.01 -30.50 -13.40
C LYS A 271 -23.90 -30.22 -14.90
N ASP A 272 -25.05 -30.21 -15.59
CA ASP A 272 -25.12 -29.94 -17.04
C ASP A 272 -25.29 -28.45 -17.37
N TYR A 273 -25.04 -27.58 -16.39
CA TYR A 273 -25.10 -26.14 -16.59
C TYR A 273 -23.98 -25.67 -17.51
N GLN A 274 -24.31 -24.85 -18.49
CA GLN A 274 -23.34 -24.30 -19.43
C GLN A 274 -23.05 -22.84 -19.09
N LEU A 275 -21.79 -22.55 -18.79
CA LEU A 275 -21.32 -21.19 -18.62
C LEU A 275 -20.90 -20.61 -19.97
N LEU A 276 -21.38 -19.38 -20.25
CA LEU A 276 -20.98 -18.64 -21.45
C LEU A 276 -19.50 -18.25 -21.35
N HIS A 277 -18.76 -18.60 -22.37
CA HIS A 277 -17.40 -18.10 -22.55
C HIS A 277 -17.51 -16.62 -22.95
N CYS A 278 -17.18 -15.70 -22.07
CA CYS A 278 -16.90 -14.32 -22.47
C CYS A 278 -15.62 -14.34 -23.31
N GLN A 279 -15.76 -14.36 -24.64
CA GLN A 279 -14.65 -14.02 -25.52
C GLN A 279 -14.39 -12.54 -25.30
N GLU A 280 -13.35 -12.19 -24.56
CA GLU A 280 -12.79 -10.85 -24.67
C GLU A 280 -12.36 -10.69 -26.15
N GLU A 281 -13.06 -9.84 -26.87
CA GLU A 281 -12.61 -9.38 -28.19
C GLU A 281 -11.21 -8.80 -27.97
N LYS A 282 -10.19 -9.51 -28.41
CA LYS A 282 -8.84 -9.00 -28.49
C LYS A 282 -8.82 -7.92 -29.56
N GLU A 283 -9.27 -6.71 -29.20
CA GLU A 283 -9.04 -5.56 -30.05
C GLU A 283 -7.53 -5.39 -30.23
N ALA A 284 -7.14 -5.40 -31.51
CA ALA A 284 -5.75 -5.42 -31.96
C ALA A 284 -5.07 -4.07 -31.68
N GLY A 285 -4.35 -3.94 -30.59
CA GLY A 285 -3.49 -2.80 -30.32
C GLY A 285 -2.63 -3.00 -29.08
N ASN A 286 -1.36 -2.59 -29.13
CA ASN A 286 -0.53 -2.56 -27.94
C ASN A 286 -0.94 -1.38 -27.05
N PRO A 287 -1.52 -1.59 -25.86
CA PRO A 287 -2.05 -0.51 -24.98
C PRO A 287 -0.99 0.54 -24.64
N PHE A 288 0.25 0.12 -24.47
CA PHE A 288 1.37 1.02 -24.21
C PHE A 288 1.63 1.98 -25.38
N ARG A 289 1.57 1.45 -26.63
CA ARG A 289 1.73 2.27 -27.83
C ARG A 289 0.58 3.27 -27.99
N ILE A 290 -0.65 2.86 -27.69
CA ILE A 290 -1.83 3.74 -27.71
C ILE A 290 -1.64 4.92 -26.77
N ILE A 291 -1.21 4.69 -25.54
CA ILE A 291 -0.95 5.74 -24.53
C ILE A 291 0.13 6.71 -25.02
N ILE A 292 1.24 6.22 -25.55
CA ILE A 292 2.37 7.09 -25.93
C ILE A 292 2.06 7.89 -27.21
N SER A 293 1.36 7.30 -28.18
CA SER A 293 1.05 7.95 -29.45
C SER A 293 -0.01 9.04 -29.33
N ASN A 294 -0.94 8.92 -28.38
CA ASN A 294 -2.00 9.91 -28.18
C ASN A 294 -1.59 10.98 -27.17
N VAL A 295 -1.59 12.25 -27.59
CA VAL A 295 -1.13 13.39 -26.78
C VAL A 295 -1.97 13.54 -25.51
N THR A 296 -3.29 13.43 -25.61
CA THR A 296 -4.24 13.58 -24.48
C THR A 296 -3.99 12.51 -23.41
N LEU A 297 -3.88 11.24 -23.84
CA LEU A 297 -3.60 10.12 -22.92
C LEU A 297 -2.23 10.23 -22.28
N ARG A 298 -1.20 10.56 -23.07
CA ARG A 298 0.16 10.74 -22.57
C ARG A 298 0.22 11.85 -21.53
N ASP A 299 -0.38 13.01 -21.80
CA ASP A 299 -0.46 14.12 -20.86
C ASP A 299 -1.20 13.75 -19.57
N ALA A 300 -2.34 13.06 -19.69
CA ALA A 300 -3.10 12.58 -18.54
C ALA A 300 -2.26 11.62 -17.67
N ILE A 301 -1.61 10.64 -18.29
CA ILE A 301 -0.74 9.69 -17.59
C ILE A 301 0.45 10.38 -16.92
N MET A 302 1.10 11.34 -17.55
CA MET A 302 2.21 12.08 -16.93
C MET A 302 1.75 12.84 -15.68
N ARG A 303 0.61 13.54 -15.75
CA ARG A 303 0.05 14.31 -14.62
C ARG A 303 -0.40 13.40 -13.48
N LEU A 304 -1.09 12.30 -13.80
CA LEU A 304 -1.48 11.30 -12.82
C LEU A 304 -0.26 10.63 -12.20
N SER A 305 0.73 10.23 -12.99
CA SER A 305 1.99 9.64 -12.49
C SER A 305 2.71 10.56 -11.52
N PHE A 306 2.75 11.86 -11.79
CA PHE A 306 3.32 12.83 -10.86
C PHE A 306 2.52 12.91 -9.55
N ALA A 307 1.18 12.88 -9.61
CA ALA A 307 0.34 12.82 -8.42
C ALA A 307 0.58 11.54 -7.61
N TRP A 308 0.69 10.38 -8.28
CA TRP A 308 1.05 9.11 -7.66
C TRP A 308 2.43 9.14 -6.98
N PHE A 309 3.43 9.72 -7.66
CA PHE A 309 4.77 9.92 -7.12
C PHE A 309 4.73 10.78 -5.85
N THR A 310 4.06 11.93 -5.93
CA THR A 310 3.93 12.89 -4.83
C THR A 310 3.27 12.26 -3.61
N VAL A 311 2.13 11.61 -3.81
CA VAL A 311 1.37 11.00 -2.71
C VAL A 311 2.16 9.86 -2.07
N SER A 312 2.81 9.03 -2.88
CA SER A 312 3.66 7.94 -2.38
C SER A 312 4.87 8.48 -1.61
N THR A 313 5.56 9.50 -2.16
CA THR A 313 6.68 10.14 -1.47
C THR A 313 6.24 10.74 -0.14
N CYS A 314 5.17 11.53 -0.12
CA CYS A 314 4.67 12.16 1.11
C CYS A 314 4.26 11.10 2.14
N PHE A 315 3.50 10.09 1.73
CA PHE A 315 3.03 9.03 2.61
C PHE A 315 4.19 8.31 3.30
N TYR A 316 5.15 7.79 2.52
CA TYR A 316 6.28 7.05 3.07
C TYR A 316 7.30 7.96 3.77
N ALA A 317 7.53 9.17 3.27
CA ALA A 317 8.44 10.11 3.89
C ALA A 317 7.95 10.56 5.28
N LEU A 318 6.65 10.86 5.43
CA LEU A 318 6.06 11.20 6.72
C LEU A 318 6.07 9.99 7.66
N GLN A 319 5.77 8.80 7.16
CA GLN A 319 5.84 7.56 7.93
C GLN A 319 7.26 7.31 8.45
N PHE A 320 8.29 7.45 7.62
CA PHE A 320 9.68 7.21 8.02
C PHE A 320 10.24 8.31 8.92
N ASN A 321 9.66 9.51 8.86
CA ASN A 321 10.03 10.62 9.75
C ASN A 321 9.25 10.62 11.08
N ALA A 322 8.29 9.73 11.27
CA ALA A 322 7.44 9.70 12.48
C ALA A 322 8.27 9.59 13.76
N GLY A 323 9.37 8.84 13.74
CA GLY A 323 10.29 8.68 14.85
C GLY A 323 11.09 9.94 15.22
N ALA A 324 11.07 10.99 14.41
CA ALA A 324 11.77 12.26 14.69
C ALA A 324 10.81 13.39 15.11
N VAL A 325 9.54 13.10 15.32
CA VAL A 325 8.47 14.12 15.44
C VAL A 325 7.81 14.13 16.81
N GLY A 326 8.27 13.53 17.83
CA GLY A 326 7.62 13.58 19.15
C GLY A 326 8.49 13.00 20.24
N ASP A 327 8.08 13.20 21.48
CA ASP A 327 8.81 12.68 22.65
C ASP A 327 8.68 11.17 22.78
N ASP A 328 7.58 10.59 22.28
CA ASP A 328 7.34 9.14 22.20
C ASP A 328 7.14 8.70 20.73
N GLU A 329 8.20 8.22 20.15
CA GLU A 329 8.27 7.82 18.74
C GLU A 329 7.31 6.66 18.39
N TYR A 330 7.12 5.70 19.30
CA TYR A 330 6.21 4.57 19.11
C TYR A 330 4.74 5.02 19.10
N SER A 331 4.35 5.91 20.03
CA SER A 331 2.98 6.44 20.08
C SER A 331 2.61 7.15 18.78
N VAL A 332 3.50 7.96 18.22
CA VAL A 332 3.25 8.65 16.95
C VAL A 332 2.99 7.64 15.83
N MET A 333 3.80 6.60 15.70
CA MET A 333 3.65 5.56 14.68
C MET A 333 2.35 4.75 14.85
N ILE A 334 1.97 4.44 16.09
CA ILE A 334 0.74 3.72 16.40
C ILE A 334 -0.48 4.56 15.99
N TRP A 335 -0.52 5.83 16.39
CA TRP A 335 -1.63 6.71 16.06
C TRP A 335 -1.73 7.05 14.58
N MET A 336 -0.61 7.14 13.85
CA MET A 336 -0.62 7.38 12.41
C MET A 336 -1.47 6.34 11.67
N GLY A 337 -1.29 5.05 11.96
CA GLY A 337 -2.07 4.00 11.30
C GLY A 337 -3.56 4.02 11.68
N PHE A 338 -3.89 4.32 12.94
CA PHE A 338 -5.30 4.42 13.36
C PHE A 338 -6.01 5.65 12.78
N LEU A 339 -5.33 6.80 12.68
CA LEU A 339 -5.90 8.02 12.10
C LEU A 339 -6.02 7.95 10.56
N ASP A 340 -5.26 7.10 9.91
CA ASP A 340 -5.42 6.83 8.47
C ASP A 340 -6.77 6.15 8.15
N VAL A 341 -7.34 5.37 9.09
CA VAL A 341 -8.63 4.69 8.94
C VAL A 341 -9.76 5.66 8.60
N PRO A 342 -10.08 6.67 9.43
CA PRO A 342 -11.15 7.61 9.12
C PRO A 342 -10.84 8.44 7.87
N ALA A 343 -9.58 8.77 7.59
CA ALA A 343 -9.20 9.49 6.40
C ALA A 343 -9.50 8.69 5.11
N ARG A 344 -9.19 7.39 5.08
CA ARG A 344 -9.49 6.52 3.94
C ARG A 344 -10.99 6.23 3.78
N LEU A 345 -11.71 6.05 4.86
CA LEU A 345 -13.16 5.83 4.81
C LEU A 345 -13.91 7.10 4.38
N SER A 346 -13.51 8.26 4.91
CA SER A 346 -14.16 9.53 4.55
C SER A 346 -13.92 9.92 3.09
N ILE A 347 -12.77 9.61 2.49
CA ILE A 347 -12.54 9.93 1.08
C ILE A 347 -13.47 9.14 0.15
N LEU A 348 -13.84 7.90 0.52
CA LEU A 348 -14.86 7.15 -0.23
C LEU A 348 -16.18 7.91 -0.24
N TYR A 349 -16.67 8.31 0.94
CA TYR A 349 -17.90 9.07 1.03
C TYR A 349 -17.85 10.37 0.21
N PHE A 350 -16.79 11.15 0.37
CA PHE A 350 -16.62 12.41 -0.36
C PHE A 350 -16.50 12.19 -1.87
N ALA A 351 -15.76 11.17 -2.32
CA ALA A 351 -15.61 10.86 -3.73
C ALA A 351 -16.92 10.49 -4.42
N PHE A 352 -17.80 9.75 -3.73
CA PHE A 352 -19.13 9.41 -4.24
C PHE A 352 -20.12 10.57 -4.18
N ARG A 353 -19.99 11.46 -3.20
CA ARG A 353 -20.95 12.56 -2.99
C ARG A 353 -20.61 13.83 -3.75
N TYR A 354 -19.33 14.20 -3.82
CA TYR A 354 -18.86 15.49 -4.35
C TYR A 354 -17.97 15.37 -5.59
N GLY A 355 -17.63 14.16 -5.99
CA GLY A 355 -16.76 13.89 -7.13
C GLY A 355 -15.29 13.60 -6.78
N ARG A 356 -14.61 12.96 -7.74
CA ARG A 356 -13.23 12.51 -7.55
C ARG A 356 -12.25 13.68 -7.53
N LYS A 357 -12.41 14.60 -8.48
CA LYS A 357 -11.57 15.80 -8.60
C LYS A 357 -11.73 16.74 -7.40
N CYS A 358 -12.97 16.97 -6.97
CA CYS A 358 -13.27 17.82 -5.83
C CYS A 358 -12.66 17.24 -4.55
N SER A 359 -12.88 15.94 -4.28
CA SER A 359 -12.35 15.25 -3.12
C SER A 359 -10.83 15.23 -3.11
N ALA A 360 -10.17 14.93 -4.24
CA ALA A 360 -8.72 15.01 -4.36
C ALA A 360 -8.20 16.39 -3.99
N ARG A 361 -8.84 17.45 -4.51
CA ARG A 361 -8.44 18.84 -4.21
C ARG A 361 -8.53 19.16 -2.73
N TRP A 362 -9.62 18.77 -2.06
CA TRP A 362 -9.80 18.99 -0.62
C TRP A 362 -8.72 18.30 0.20
N TYR A 363 -8.46 17.03 -0.08
CA TYR A 363 -7.44 16.26 0.64
C TYR A 363 -6.02 16.78 0.39
N PHE A 364 -5.69 17.16 -0.85
CA PHE A 364 -4.41 17.82 -1.16
C PHE A 364 -4.29 19.16 -0.42
N THR A 365 -5.39 19.95 -0.32
CA THR A 365 -5.37 21.22 0.41
C THR A 365 -5.14 20.99 1.90
N VAL A 366 -5.84 20.05 2.53
CA VAL A 366 -5.64 19.72 3.95
C VAL A 366 -4.22 19.23 4.19
N CYS A 367 -3.69 18.37 3.32
CA CYS A 367 -2.30 17.90 3.39
C CYS A 367 -1.31 19.05 3.26
N ALA A 368 -1.50 19.96 2.30
CA ALA A 368 -0.64 21.14 2.10
C ALA A 368 -0.67 22.06 3.32
N VAL A 369 -1.84 22.34 3.89
CA VAL A 369 -1.98 23.16 5.11
C VAL A 369 -1.27 22.49 6.29
N SER A 370 -1.48 21.19 6.50
CA SER A 370 -0.82 20.43 7.58
C SER A 370 0.70 20.52 7.48
N LEU A 371 1.27 20.30 6.28
CA LEU A 371 2.72 20.37 6.07
C LEU A 371 3.24 21.79 6.18
N GLY A 372 2.47 22.79 5.72
CA GLY A 372 2.80 24.21 5.89
C GLY A 372 2.88 24.60 7.36
N LEU A 373 1.96 24.12 8.19
CA LEU A 373 1.97 24.35 9.65
C LEU A 373 3.17 23.69 10.33
N CYS A 374 3.65 22.54 9.81
CA CYS A 374 4.88 21.91 10.31
C CYS A 374 6.15 22.75 10.07
N LEU A 375 6.10 23.74 9.20
CA LEU A 375 7.22 24.65 8.93
C LEU A 375 7.25 25.86 9.88
N ILE A 376 6.24 26.07 10.72
CA ILE A 376 6.11 27.21 11.63
C ILE A 376 6.57 26.81 13.04
N PRO A 377 7.76 27.21 13.52
CA PRO A 377 8.30 26.76 14.81
C PRO A 377 7.37 27.08 15.99
N SER A 378 6.80 28.27 16.04
CA SER A 378 5.91 28.70 17.14
C SER A 378 4.65 27.84 17.29
N VAL A 379 4.22 27.18 16.22
CA VAL A 379 3.06 26.26 16.24
C VAL A 379 3.51 24.86 16.59
N THR A 380 4.65 24.41 16.10
CA THR A 380 5.14 23.05 16.25
C THR A 380 5.65 22.73 17.65
N GLU A 381 6.05 23.73 18.43
CA GLU A 381 6.51 23.60 19.80
C GLU A 381 5.37 23.56 20.83
N MET A 382 4.12 23.82 20.42
CA MET A 382 2.94 23.71 21.28
C MET A 382 2.58 22.26 21.54
N TYR A 383 2.03 21.98 22.73
CA TYR A 383 1.60 20.64 23.15
C TYR A 383 0.07 20.57 23.28
N LEU A 384 -0.50 19.45 22.89
CA LEU A 384 -1.86 19.04 23.19
C LEU A 384 -1.79 17.73 23.99
N GLY A 385 -1.87 17.83 25.31
CA GLY A 385 -1.63 16.69 26.20
C GLY A 385 -0.18 16.21 26.11
N THR A 386 0.03 14.97 25.70
CA THR A 386 1.37 14.34 25.54
C THR A 386 1.94 14.46 24.14
N MET A 387 1.19 15.04 23.19
CA MET A 387 1.61 15.14 21.79
C MET A 387 1.93 16.58 21.40
N THR A 388 2.96 16.77 20.59
CA THR A 388 3.25 18.05 19.95
C THR A 388 2.26 18.32 18.82
N PHE A 389 1.93 19.59 18.55
CA PHE A 389 1.13 19.96 17.37
C PHE A 389 1.78 19.49 16.06
N LYS A 390 3.10 19.47 16.01
CA LYS A 390 3.85 18.90 14.88
C LYS A 390 3.47 17.46 14.60
N SER A 391 3.41 16.60 15.62
CA SER A 391 2.99 15.20 15.50
C SER A 391 1.59 15.08 14.92
N ILE A 392 0.65 15.89 15.41
CA ILE A 392 -0.75 15.91 14.96
C ILE A 392 -0.82 16.29 13.47
N PHE A 393 -0.12 17.35 13.05
CA PHE A 393 -0.13 17.77 11.65
C PHE A 393 0.52 16.74 10.72
N VAL A 394 1.61 16.10 11.16
CA VAL A 394 2.23 14.99 10.41
C VAL A 394 1.24 13.83 10.25
N MET A 395 0.53 13.44 11.29
CA MET A 395 -0.49 12.38 11.23
C MET A 395 -1.64 12.75 10.28
N VAL A 396 -2.15 13.99 10.32
CA VAL A 396 -3.20 14.47 9.41
C VAL A 396 -2.69 14.46 7.96
N GLY A 397 -1.48 14.95 7.70
CA GLY A 397 -0.86 14.92 6.37
C GLY A 397 -0.69 13.50 5.84
N HIS A 398 -0.24 12.58 6.68
CA HIS A 398 -0.10 11.15 6.35
C HIS A 398 -1.46 10.51 6.00
N GLY A 399 -2.48 10.69 6.84
CA GLY A 399 -3.83 10.17 6.60
C GLY A 399 -4.46 10.71 5.32
N CYS A 400 -4.29 12.01 5.03
CA CYS A 400 -4.72 12.59 3.76
C CYS A 400 -3.99 11.94 2.56
N GLY A 401 -2.67 11.70 2.68
CA GLY A 401 -1.89 11.00 1.68
C GLY A 401 -2.43 9.59 1.40
N GLY A 402 -2.71 8.82 2.46
CA GLY A 402 -3.32 7.49 2.35
C GLY A 402 -4.69 7.50 1.68
N GLY A 403 -5.54 8.48 2.03
CA GLY A 403 -6.84 8.69 1.38
C GLY A 403 -6.71 8.99 -0.11
N ILE A 404 -5.86 9.97 -0.48
CA ILE A 404 -5.63 10.32 -1.90
C ILE A 404 -5.07 9.13 -2.67
N PHE A 405 -4.17 8.34 -2.08
CA PHE A 405 -3.61 7.16 -2.72
C PHE A 405 -4.71 6.16 -3.13
N SER A 406 -5.68 5.92 -2.25
CA SER A 406 -6.84 5.07 -2.54
C SER A 406 -7.73 5.66 -3.64
N LEU A 407 -7.95 6.98 -3.63
CA LEU A 407 -8.74 7.67 -4.63
C LEU A 407 -8.08 7.63 -6.02
N LEU A 408 -6.76 7.77 -6.09
CA LEU A 408 -6.02 7.78 -7.36
C LEU A 408 -6.17 6.47 -8.13
N TYR A 409 -6.31 5.31 -7.48
CA TYR A 409 -6.62 4.05 -8.17
C TYR A 409 -7.93 4.14 -8.95
N THR A 410 -9.00 4.56 -8.29
CA THR A 410 -10.32 4.71 -8.92
C THR A 410 -10.31 5.81 -9.97
N TYR A 411 -9.77 6.98 -9.64
CA TYR A 411 -9.76 8.13 -10.53
C TYR A 411 -8.94 7.86 -11.80
N THR A 412 -7.76 7.24 -11.69
CA THR A 412 -6.94 6.87 -12.85
C THR A 412 -7.67 5.86 -13.74
N SER A 413 -8.35 4.88 -13.14
CA SER A 413 -9.09 3.87 -13.92
C SER A 413 -10.33 4.44 -14.64
N GLU A 414 -10.98 5.45 -14.06
CA GLU A 414 -12.17 6.10 -14.64
C GLU A 414 -11.82 7.08 -15.77
N VAL A 415 -10.64 7.70 -15.73
CA VAL A 415 -10.20 8.68 -16.74
C VAL A 415 -9.73 8.00 -18.02
N LEU A 416 -9.24 6.75 -17.95
CA LEU A 416 -8.60 6.07 -19.08
C LEU A 416 -9.57 5.16 -19.85
N PRO A 417 -9.43 5.07 -21.19
CA PRO A 417 -10.25 4.18 -22.01
C PRO A 417 -9.96 2.71 -21.67
N THR A 418 -10.95 1.85 -21.88
CA THR A 418 -10.92 0.43 -21.47
C THR A 418 -9.65 -0.29 -21.93
N LEU A 419 -9.23 -0.08 -23.19
CA LEU A 419 -8.01 -0.69 -23.75
C LEU A 419 -6.71 -0.27 -23.04
N ALA A 420 -6.63 0.95 -22.54
CA ALA A 420 -5.42 1.50 -21.94
C ALA A 420 -5.48 1.54 -20.39
N ARG A 421 -6.64 1.22 -19.78
CA ARG A 421 -6.92 1.39 -18.35
C ARG A 421 -5.94 0.63 -17.45
N SER A 422 -5.82 -0.66 -17.66
CA SER A 422 -4.95 -1.51 -16.83
C SER A 422 -3.47 -1.11 -16.98
N THR A 423 -3.03 -0.86 -18.20
CA THR A 423 -1.66 -0.43 -18.51
C THR A 423 -1.36 0.94 -17.89
N GLY A 424 -2.28 1.90 -18.01
CA GLY A 424 -2.10 3.24 -17.44
C GLY A 424 -2.05 3.23 -15.91
N VAL A 425 -2.93 2.49 -15.24
CA VAL A 425 -2.87 2.31 -13.78
C VAL A 425 -1.54 1.65 -13.37
N SER A 426 -1.08 0.65 -14.11
CA SER A 426 0.21 -0.02 -13.86
C SER A 426 1.40 0.93 -14.02
N MET A 427 1.39 1.80 -15.04
CA MET A 427 2.43 2.83 -15.23
C MET A 427 2.48 3.79 -14.04
N CYS A 428 1.35 4.34 -13.63
CA CYS A 428 1.25 5.23 -12.47
C CYS A 428 1.70 4.55 -11.18
N SER A 429 1.27 3.30 -10.96
CA SER A 429 1.66 2.50 -9.80
C SER A 429 3.17 2.21 -9.77
N THR A 430 3.80 1.97 -10.93
CA THR A 430 5.26 1.80 -11.03
C THR A 430 6.01 3.04 -10.60
N VAL A 431 5.55 4.23 -11.02
CA VAL A 431 6.14 5.51 -10.61
C VAL A 431 6.00 5.72 -9.09
N ALA A 432 4.87 5.34 -8.49
CA ALA A 432 4.69 5.35 -7.03
C ALA A 432 5.68 4.42 -6.31
N ARG A 433 6.03 3.27 -6.88
CA ARG A 433 7.03 2.35 -6.29
C ARG A 433 8.44 2.93 -6.35
N ILE A 434 8.80 3.63 -7.41
CA ILE A 434 10.06 4.39 -7.47
C ILE A 434 10.13 5.40 -6.33
N ALA A 435 9.05 6.14 -6.07
CA ALA A 435 8.95 7.05 -4.94
C ALA A 435 9.14 6.33 -3.60
N SER A 436 8.53 5.15 -3.43
CA SER A 436 8.67 4.34 -2.20
C SER A 436 10.10 3.84 -1.97
N ILE A 437 10.83 3.51 -3.05
CA ILE A 437 12.25 3.12 -2.99
C ILE A 437 13.13 4.28 -2.53
N LEU A 438 12.82 5.50 -2.97
CA LEU A 438 13.60 6.70 -2.66
C LEU A 438 13.27 7.29 -1.29
N SER A 439 12.05 7.12 -0.80
CA SER A 439 11.55 7.77 0.42
C SER A 439 12.33 7.46 1.71
N PRO A 440 12.93 6.28 1.94
CA PRO A 440 13.76 6.05 3.13
C PRO A 440 15.01 6.92 3.20
N PHE A 441 15.53 7.38 2.06
CA PHE A 441 16.69 8.27 2.02
C PHE A 441 16.36 9.71 2.46
N VAL A 442 15.08 10.00 2.66
CA VAL A 442 14.63 11.24 3.29
C VAL A 442 15.21 11.42 4.71
N ILE A 443 15.55 10.32 5.40
CA ILE A 443 16.27 10.36 6.68
C ILE A 443 17.57 11.17 6.58
N ILE A 444 18.26 11.09 5.44
CA ILE A 444 19.49 11.86 5.18
C ILE A 444 19.18 13.36 5.11
N LEU A 445 18.02 13.74 4.58
CA LEU A 445 17.60 15.14 4.51
C LEU A 445 17.36 15.73 5.91
N ASN A 446 16.91 14.92 6.87
CA ASN A 446 16.77 15.38 8.26
C ASN A 446 18.09 15.73 8.94
N GLN A 447 19.22 15.13 8.51
CA GLN A 447 20.54 15.49 9.01
C GLN A 447 20.98 16.88 8.53
N ILE A 448 20.46 17.32 7.36
CA ILE A 448 20.75 18.66 6.83
C ILE A 448 19.83 19.70 7.48
N SER A 449 18.53 19.41 7.54
CA SER A 449 17.52 20.25 8.20
C SER A 449 16.25 19.45 8.46
N GLY A 450 15.78 19.42 9.71
CA GLY A 450 14.54 18.74 10.10
C GLY A 450 13.26 19.29 9.44
N SER A 451 13.34 20.45 8.77
CA SER A 451 12.21 21.07 8.05
C SER A 451 12.21 20.76 6.56
N LEU A 452 13.33 20.29 6.00
CA LEU A 452 13.51 20.13 4.55
C LEU A 452 12.51 19.14 3.93
N ILE A 453 12.19 18.06 4.66
CA ILE A 453 11.21 17.06 4.23
C ILE A 453 9.82 17.65 4.04
N TYR A 454 9.37 18.50 4.96
CA TYR A 454 8.06 19.16 4.88
C TYR A 454 8.00 20.15 3.74
N PHE A 455 9.09 20.91 3.51
CA PHE A 455 9.20 21.85 2.40
C PHE A 455 9.13 21.15 1.03
N ILE A 456 9.91 20.08 0.82
CA ILE A 456 9.91 19.30 -0.42
C ILE A 456 8.53 18.66 -0.65
N SER A 457 7.95 18.05 0.38
CA SER A 457 6.64 17.42 0.29
C SER A 457 5.55 18.45 -0.05
N LEU A 458 5.58 19.63 0.58
CA LEU A 458 4.66 20.74 0.29
C LEU A 458 4.77 21.20 -1.16
N ALA A 459 5.99 21.43 -1.65
CA ALA A 459 6.23 21.84 -3.03
C ALA A 459 5.69 20.81 -4.04
N CYS A 460 5.93 19.52 -3.80
CA CYS A 460 5.38 18.43 -4.62
C CYS A 460 3.85 18.42 -4.62
N ILE A 461 3.21 18.60 -3.45
CA ILE A 461 1.74 18.63 -3.32
C ILE A 461 1.14 19.81 -4.09
N LEU A 462 1.70 21.02 -3.94
CA LEU A 462 1.22 22.21 -4.65
C LEU A 462 1.34 22.04 -6.17
N THR A 463 2.44 21.44 -6.63
CA THR A 463 2.63 21.11 -8.05
C THR A 463 1.60 20.09 -8.52
N SER A 464 1.35 19.02 -7.74
CA SER A 464 0.32 18.02 -8.07
C SER A 464 -1.08 18.63 -8.11
N MET A 465 -1.43 19.51 -7.18
CA MET A 465 -2.69 20.24 -7.19
C MET A 465 -2.86 21.08 -8.47
N SER A 466 -1.79 21.71 -8.94
CA SER A 466 -1.80 22.49 -10.18
C SER A 466 -1.99 21.60 -11.40
N LEU A 467 -1.26 20.48 -11.50
CA LEU A 467 -1.36 19.54 -12.61
C LEU A 467 -2.72 18.84 -12.68
N MET A 468 -3.29 18.51 -11.53
CA MET A 468 -4.62 17.85 -11.45
C MET A 468 -5.78 18.76 -11.84
N LYS A 469 -5.61 20.09 -11.95
CA LYS A 469 -6.67 21.02 -12.41
C LYS A 469 -7.18 20.68 -13.80
N SER A 470 -6.34 20.16 -14.68
CA SER A 470 -6.66 19.83 -16.06
C SER A 470 -7.23 18.42 -16.26
N ILE A 471 -7.20 17.56 -15.24
CA ILE A 471 -7.87 16.25 -15.31
C ILE A 471 -9.39 16.47 -15.13
N PRO A 472 -10.27 15.87 -15.96
CA PRO A 472 -11.71 16.05 -15.88
C PRO A 472 -12.32 15.40 -14.64
N GLU A 473 -13.53 15.84 -14.25
CA GLU A 473 -14.34 15.14 -13.23
C GLU A 473 -14.98 13.90 -13.85
N THR A 474 -14.99 12.81 -13.10
CA THR A 474 -15.51 11.52 -13.57
C THR A 474 -16.84 11.10 -12.93
N LEU A 475 -17.29 11.82 -11.88
CA LEU A 475 -18.54 11.50 -11.21
C LEU A 475 -19.72 11.58 -12.18
N ASN A 476 -20.54 10.53 -12.24
CA ASN A 476 -21.71 10.40 -13.11
C ASN A 476 -21.39 10.54 -14.63
N GLN A 477 -20.12 10.39 -15.02
CA GLN A 477 -19.75 10.28 -16.43
C GLN A 477 -19.67 8.81 -16.84
N PRO A 478 -20.07 8.45 -18.06
CA PRO A 478 -19.86 7.11 -18.57
C PRO A 478 -18.36 6.83 -18.67
N LEU A 479 -17.95 5.60 -18.35
CA LEU A 479 -16.56 5.18 -18.50
C LEU A 479 -16.18 5.19 -19.99
N PRO A 480 -15.07 5.84 -20.38
CA PRO A 480 -14.65 5.86 -21.78
C PRO A 480 -14.23 4.46 -22.22
N ASN A 481 -14.79 3.99 -23.33
CA ASN A 481 -14.43 2.72 -23.96
C ASN A 481 -13.36 2.92 -25.02
N THR A 482 -13.40 4.04 -25.73
CA THR A 482 -12.51 4.40 -26.84
C THR A 482 -11.64 5.61 -26.51
N VAL A 483 -10.57 5.80 -27.26
CA VAL A 483 -9.70 6.98 -27.15
C VAL A 483 -10.46 8.26 -27.48
N ALA A 484 -11.33 8.24 -28.49
CA ALA A 484 -12.15 9.39 -28.88
C ALA A 484 -13.10 9.83 -27.74
N GLU A 485 -13.76 8.89 -27.06
CA GLU A 485 -14.60 9.20 -25.89
C GLU A 485 -13.78 9.81 -24.75
N CYS A 486 -12.55 9.34 -24.54
CA CYS A 486 -11.64 9.93 -23.57
C CYS A 486 -11.27 11.38 -23.95
N GLU A 487 -10.99 11.67 -25.21
CA GLU A 487 -10.73 13.03 -25.70
C GLU A 487 -11.93 13.97 -25.51
N VAL A 488 -13.14 13.46 -25.75
CA VAL A 488 -14.39 14.20 -25.45
C VAL A 488 -14.51 14.51 -23.96
N LEU A 489 -14.14 13.60 -23.08
CA LEU A 489 -14.14 13.82 -21.64
C LEU A 489 -13.17 14.94 -21.22
N PHE A 490 -12.02 15.06 -21.90
CA PHE A 490 -11.01 16.10 -21.62
C PHE A 490 -11.32 17.46 -22.22
N HIS A 491 -11.85 17.50 -23.44
CA HIS A 491 -11.97 18.74 -24.24
C HIS A 491 -13.42 19.20 -24.48
N GLY A 492 -14.43 18.36 -24.16
CA GLY A 492 -15.82 18.58 -24.47
C GLY A 492 -16.15 18.36 -25.97
N LYS A 493 -17.42 18.11 -26.29
CA LYS A 493 -17.88 17.77 -27.65
C LYS A 493 -17.54 18.82 -28.74
N SER A 494 -17.43 20.10 -28.37
CA SER A 494 -17.23 21.19 -29.33
C SER A 494 -15.83 21.31 -29.94
N LYS A 495 -14.82 20.61 -29.39
CA LYS A 495 -13.44 20.66 -29.91
C LYS A 495 -13.03 19.44 -30.72
N VAL A 496 -13.76 18.32 -30.60
CA VAL A 496 -13.44 17.07 -31.31
C VAL A 496 -13.97 17.09 -32.77
N GLU A 497 -15.00 17.89 -33.06
CA GLU A 497 -15.53 18.07 -34.43
C GLU A 497 -14.72 19.04 -35.29
N SER A 498 -13.67 19.68 -34.73
CA SER A 498 -12.85 20.71 -35.44
C SER A 498 -11.41 20.22 -35.75
N VAL A 499 -11.11 18.95 -35.61
CA VAL A 499 -9.86 18.30 -36.00
C VAL A 499 -10.15 17.14 -36.95
#